data_b320f727bfad6db709831c2e9629b5d6
#
_entry.id   b320f727bfad6db709831c2e9629b5d6
#
_cell.length_a   1.000
_cell.length_b   1.000
_cell.length_c   1.000
_cell.angle_alpha   90.00
_cell.angle_beta   90.00
_cell.angle_gamma   90.00
#
_symmetry.space_group_name_H-M   'P 1'
#
loop_
_entity.id
_entity.type
_entity.pdbx_description
1 polymer ?
#
loop_
_entity_poly.entity_id
_entity_poly.type
_entity_poly.pdbx_seq_one_letter_code
_entity_poly.pdbx_strand_id
1 'polypeptide(L)'
;MRSIASMSLAACAMAVLSTPSFAQTPTPAVPPAQPAAGGTPDAIPFDIPYGQSIGLERAKQVMAAAEAEAKRRNWKMNIAVVDTNGEPVHFSRMEGAQIASGTISIGKARTAARFRRESRAFYNAYETGHAYTGTLDPTLVASPGGFPLVEGGKLIGAVGCSGGTGDQDAVICKAGAEVVK
;
A
#
# COMPACT_ATOMS: atom_id res chain seq x y z
N MET A 1 -35.71 58.07 -62.01
CA MET A 1 -34.93 58.50 -60.81
C MET A 1 -34.55 57.24 -60.05
N ARG A 2 -33.30 56.84 -60.16
CA ARG A 2 -32.78 55.55 -59.52
C ARG A 2 -31.93 55.92 -58.34
N SER A 3 -32.34 55.42 -57.13
CA SER A 3 -31.61 55.59 -55.89
C SER A 3 -30.55 54.44 -55.76
N ILE A 4 -29.31 54.81 -55.52
CA ILE A 4 -28.18 53.90 -55.35
C ILE A 4 -28.06 53.67 -53.86
N ALA A 5 -28.28 52.37 -53.45
CA ALA A 5 -28.06 51.96 -52.08
C ALA A 5 -26.57 51.62 -51.83
N SER A 6 -26.00 52.27 -50.86
CA SER A 6 -24.61 52.12 -50.45
C SER A 6 -24.50 50.88 -49.54
N MET A 7 -23.70 49.86 -49.95
CA MET A 7 -23.37 48.69 -49.12
C MET A 7 -22.14 49.00 -48.26
N SER A 8 -22.33 49.05 -46.94
CA SER A 8 -21.25 49.16 -45.98
C SER A 8 -20.65 47.78 -45.72
N LEU A 9 -19.37 47.67 -46.01
CA LEU A 9 -18.58 46.44 -45.70
C LEU A 9 -18.18 46.46 -44.21
N ALA A 10 -18.73 45.54 -43.41
CA ALA A 10 -18.31 45.38 -42.03
C ALA A 10 -17.05 44.50 -42.00
N ALA A 11 -15.93 45.06 -41.58
CA ALA A 11 -14.69 44.34 -41.33
C ALA A 11 -14.81 43.55 -40.00
N CYS A 12 -14.79 42.25 -40.09
CA CYS A 12 -14.75 41.35 -38.92
C CYS A 12 -13.31 41.24 -38.43
N ALA A 13 -12.98 41.91 -37.33
CA ALA A 13 -11.68 41.78 -36.68
C ALA A 13 -11.64 40.47 -35.90
N MET A 14 -10.86 39.47 -36.36
CA MET A 14 -10.56 38.27 -35.59
C MET A 14 -9.57 38.61 -34.46
N ALA A 15 -10.05 38.55 -33.23
CA ALA A 15 -9.20 38.61 -32.05
C ALA A 15 -8.49 37.25 -31.87
N VAL A 16 -7.18 37.24 -32.06
CA VAL A 16 -6.34 36.06 -31.76
C VAL A 16 -6.17 35.99 -30.26
N LEU A 17 -6.87 35.08 -29.62
CA LEU A 17 -6.69 34.75 -28.21
C LEU A 17 -5.35 33.97 -28.04
N SER A 18 -4.32 34.69 -27.58
CA SER A 18 -3.07 34.06 -27.17
C SER A 18 -3.29 33.29 -25.84
N THR A 19 -3.24 31.98 -25.89
CA THR A 19 -3.25 31.15 -24.69
C THR A 19 -1.92 31.31 -23.93
N PRO A 20 -1.93 31.53 -22.62
CA PRO A 20 -0.70 31.58 -21.85
C PRO A 20 -0.05 30.17 -21.86
N SER A 21 1.16 30.10 -22.41
CA SER A 21 2.00 28.91 -22.30
C SER A 21 2.52 28.85 -20.86
N PHE A 22 2.01 27.90 -20.07
CA PHE A 22 2.61 27.60 -18.77
C PHE A 22 3.98 26.92 -19.01
N ALA A 23 5.04 27.70 -18.81
CA ALA A 23 6.39 27.13 -18.76
C ALA A 23 6.44 26.12 -17.61
N GLN A 24 6.59 24.84 -17.93
CA GLN A 24 6.86 23.81 -16.93
C GLN A 24 8.23 24.09 -16.33
N THR A 25 8.25 24.36 -15.04
CA THR A 25 9.50 24.44 -14.28
C THR A 25 10.18 23.06 -14.38
N PRO A 26 11.44 22.96 -14.80
CA PRO A 26 12.11 21.68 -14.87
C PRO A 26 12.14 21.07 -13.47
N THR A 27 11.56 19.88 -13.34
CA THR A 27 11.65 19.08 -12.11
C THR A 27 13.14 18.84 -11.82
N PRO A 28 13.62 19.14 -10.60
CA PRO A 28 15.00 18.84 -10.25
C PRO A 28 15.28 17.36 -10.52
N ALA A 29 16.34 17.07 -11.27
CA ALA A 29 16.76 15.69 -11.49
C ALA A 29 17.05 15.06 -10.12
N VAL A 30 16.31 13.99 -9.78
CA VAL A 30 16.63 13.18 -8.60
C VAL A 30 18.00 12.58 -8.84
N PRO A 31 19.00 12.82 -7.95
CA PRO A 31 20.29 12.20 -8.09
C PRO A 31 20.14 10.68 -8.19
N PRO A 32 20.91 9.98 -9.02
CA PRO A 32 20.89 8.53 -9.03
C PRO A 32 21.17 8.02 -7.62
N ALA A 33 20.33 7.09 -7.13
CA ALA A 33 20.50 6.49 -5.83
C ALA A 33 21.90 5.91 -5.73
N GLN A 34 22.70 6.41 -4.77
CA GLN A 34 24.03 5.83 -4.50
C GLN A 34 23.81 4.37 -4.06
N PRO A 35 24.60 3.43 -4.60
CA PRO A 35 24.62 2.07 -4.06
C PRO A 35 24.87 2.16 -2.56
N ALA A 36 24.06 1.46 -1.75
CA ALA A 36 24.31 1.37 -0.33
C ALA A 36 25.77 0.94 -0.11
N ALA A 37 26.52 1.68 0.74
CA ALA A 37 27.89 1.39 1.09
C ALA A 37 27.98 0.15 2.02
N GLY A 38 27.49 -0.99 1.54
CA GLY A 38 27.52 -2.29 2.20
C GLY A 38 27.64 -3.35 1.12
N GLY A 39 28.63 -4.23 1.23
CA GLY A 39 28.77 -5.37 0.33
C GLY A 39 27.51 -6.24 0.32
N THR A 40 27.40 -7.15 -0.64
CA THR A 40 26.35 -8.15 -0.70
C THR A 40 26.35 -8.96 0.59
N PRO A 41 25.20 -9.06 1.32
CA PRO A 41 25.15 -9.90 2.52
C PRO A 41 25.40 -11.38 2.19
N ASP A 42 26.21 -12.06 3.00
CA ASP A 42 26.46 -13.50 2.83
C ASP A 42 25.24 -14.35 3.20
N ALA A 43 24.42 -13.90 4.15
CA ALA A 43 23.22 -14.60 4.58
C ALA A 43 21.97 -14.06 3.89
N ILE A 44 21.05 -14.96 3.51
CA ILE A 44 19.70 -14.59 3.04
C ILE A 44 18.91 -14.03 4.23
N PRO A 45 18.48 -12.74 4.20
CA PRO A 45 17.86 -12.09 5.36
C PRO A 45 16.41 -12.55 5.63
N PHE A 46 15.83 -13.44 4.81
CA PHE A 46 14.43 -13.87 4.87
C PHE A 46 14.32 -15.38 4.77
N ASP A 47 14.89 -16.09 5.74
CA ASP A 47 14.98 -17.55 5.73
C ASP A 47 13.97 -18.24 6.68
N ILE A 48 12.80 -17.62 6.87
CA ILE A 48 11.71 -18.25 7.61
C ILE A 48 11.06 -19.32 6.70
N PRO A 49 11.12 -20.62 7.01
CA PRO A 49 10.51 -21.63 6.16
C PRO A 49 8.98 -21.53 6.20
N TYR A 50 8.32 -21.91 5.11
CA TYR A 50 6.88 -22.05 5.08
C TYR A 50 6.44 -23.27 5.89
N GLY A 51 5.40 -23.07 6.71
CA GLY A 51 4.71 -24.11 7.47
C GLY A 51 3.37 -24.48 6.85
N GLN A 52 2.56 -25.19 7.62
CA GLN A 52 1.17 -25.44 7.28
C GLN A 52 0.39 -24.11 7.35
N SER A 53 -0.46 -23.86 6.38
CA SER A 53 -1.29 -22.65 6.36
C SER A 53 -2.20 -22.55 7.58
N ILE A 54 -2.37 -21.33 8.07
CA ILE A 54 -3.23 -21.02 9.22
C ILE A 54 -4.68 -21.44 8.96
N GLY A 55 -5.28 -22.11 9.92
CA GLY A 55 -6.70 -22.47 9.87
C GLY A 55 -7.59 -21.34 10.37
N LEU A 56 -8.89 -21.43 10.04
CA LEU A 56 -9.89 -20.38 10.33
C LEU A 56 -9.96 -20.00 11.82
N GLU A 57 -9.93 -20.99 12.73
CA GLU A 57 -10.06 -20.70 14.17
C GLU A 57 -8.84 -19.91 14.70
N ARG A 58 -7.64 -20.23 14.23
CA ARG A 58 -6.45 -19.47 14.58
C ARG A 58 -6.48 -18.05 13.96
N ALA A 59 -6.96 -17.95 12.72
CA ALA A 59 -7.16 -16.65 12.05
C ALA A 59 -8.16 -15.75 12.80
N LYS A 60 -9.22 -16.31 13.36
CA LYS A 60 -10.16 -15.59 14.22
C LYS A 60 -9.52 -15.04 15.50
N GLN A 61 -8.59 -15.79 16.10
CA GLN A 61 -7.86 -15.31 17.28
C GLN A 61 -6.97 -14.12 16.94
N VAL A 62 -6.24 -14.17 15.83
CA VAL A 62 -5.45 -13.05 15.31
C VAL A 62 -6.33 -11.83 15.05
N MET A 63 -7.46 -12.05 14.38
CA MET A 63 -8.44 -11.01 14.07
C MET A 63 -8.98 -10.35 15.34
N ALA A 64 -9.39 -11.14 16.32
CA ALA A 64 -9.97 -10.65 17.57
C ALA A 64 -8.99 -9.75 18.34
N ALA A 65 -7.71 -10.10 18.40
CA ALA A 65 -6.68 -9.30 19.05
C ALA A 65 -6.45 -7.96 18.32
N ALA A 66 -6.35 -7.99 16.99
CA ALA A 66 -6.22 -6.79 16.19
C ALA A 66 -7.45 -5.86 16.32
N GLU A 67 -8.67 -6.42 16.27
CA GLU A 67 -9.90 -5.64 16.48
C GLU A 67 -10.00 -5.05 17.88
N ALA A 68 -9.59 -5.78 18.91
CA ALA A 68 -9.60 -5.29 20.28
C ALA A 68 -8.69 -4.06 20.43
N GLU A 69 -7.49 -4.11 19.85
CA GLU A 69 -6.56 -2.98 19.85
C GLU A 69 -7.10 -1.79 19.06
N ALA A 70 -7.74 -2.04 17.90
CA ALA A 70 -8.37 -1.00 17.10
C ALA A 70 -9.53 -0.31 17.86
N LYS A 71 -10.38 -1.09 18.51
CA LYS A 71 -11.48 -0.60 19.36
C LYS A 71 -10.96 0.22 20.53
N ARG A 72 -9.92 -0.24 21.22
CA ARG A 72 -9.29 0.47 22.34
C ARG A 72 -8.79 1.86 21.94
N ARG A 73 -8.31 2.00 20.69
CA ARG A 73 -7.81 3.27 20.14
C ARG A 73 -8.88 4.09 19.43
N ASN A 74 -10.09 3.55 19.28
CA ASN A 74 -11.15 4.14 18.45
C ASN A 74 -10.73 4.36 17.00
N TRP A 75 -9.89 3.47 16.45
CA TRP A 75 -9.48 3.48 15.05
C TRP A 75 -10.33 2.52 14.23
N LYS A 76 -10.78 2.98 13.07
CA LYS A 76 -11.65 2.20 12.16
C LYS A 76 -10.79 1.49 11.13
N MET A 77 -10.72 0.17 11.23
CA MET A 77 -9.80 -0.66 10.46
C MET A 77 -10.50 -1.67 9.55
N ASN A 78 -9.85 -2.00 8.46
CA ASN A 78 -10.03 -3.24 7.73
C ASN A 78 -8.86 -4.15 8.10
N ILE A 79 -9.15 -5.40 8.43
CA ILE A 79 -8.17 -6.38 8.88
C ILE A 79 -8.34 -7.64 8.06
N ALA A 80 -7.25 -8.17 7.51
CA ALA A 80 -7.24 -9.38 6.72
C ALA A 80 -6.21 -10.38 7.31
N VAL A 81 -6.61 -11.62 7.49
CA VAL A 81 -5.69 -12.73 7.75
C VAL A 81 -5.65 -13.61 6.51
N VAL A 82 -4.46 -13.89 6.02
CA VAL A 82 -4.23 -14.69 4.81
C VAL A 82 -3.41 -15.94 5.12
N ASP A 83 -3.51 -16.94 4.26
CA ASP A 83 -2.71 -18.15 4.30
C ASP A 83 -1.26 -17.91 3.81
N THR A 84 -0.46 -18.98 3.70
CA THR A 84 0.94 -18.91 3.22
C THR A 84 1.07 -18.47 1.77
N ASN A 85 0.01 -18.63 0.94
CA ASN A 85 -0.03 -18.19 -0.45
C ASN A 85 -0.47 -16.71 -0.58
N GLY A 86 -0.97 -16.13 0.52
CA GLY A 86 -1.53 -14.77 0.54
C GLY A 86 -3.01 -14.71 0.20
N GLU A 87 -3.73 -15.85 0.26
CA GLU A 87 -5.17 -15.87 0.02
C GLU A 87 -5.96 -15.67 1.33
N PRO A 88 -7.06 -14.88 1.31
CA PRO A 88 -7.82 -14.56 2.50
C PRO A 88 -8.43 -15.80 3.18
N VAL A 89 -8.13 -15.97 4.48
CA VAL A 89 -8.75 -16.95 5.38
C VAL A 89 -9.84 -16.28 6.21
N HIS A 90 -9.59 -15.05 6.66
CA HIS A 90 -10.56 -14.27 7.42
C HIS A 90 -10.39 -12.77 7.14
N PHE A 91 -11.51 -12.06 7.02
CA PHE A 91 -11.53 -10.62 6.78
C PHE A 91 -12.61 -9.94 7.62
N SER A 92 -12.25 -8.79 8.19
CA SER A 92 -13.20 -7.94 8.92
C SER A 92 -13.06 -6.49 8.46
N ARG A 93 -14.19 -5.84 8.21
CA ARG A 93 -14.28 -4.40 8.00
C ARG A 93 -15.09 -3.79 9.13
N MET A 94 -14.42 -3.03 10.00
CA MET A 94 -15.07 -2.31 11.08
C MET A 94 -16.00 -1.23 10.50
N GLU A 95 -17.11 -0.96 11.21
CA GLU A 95 -18.03 0.09 10.81
C GLU A 95 -17.32 1.45 10.74
N GLY A 96 -17.55 2.17 9.64
CA GLY A 96 -16.93 3.47 9.37
C GLY A 96 -15.47 3.38 8.86
N ALA A 97 -14.91 2.19 8.63
CA ALA A 97 -13.62 2.05 7.99
C ALA A 97 -13.70 2.44 6.50
N GLN A 98 -12.67 3.14 5.99
CA GLN A 98 -12.66 3.60 4.60
C GLN A 98 -12.68 2.42 3.60
N ILE A 99 -13.36 2.62 2.48
CA ILE A 99 -13.61 1.55 1.50
C ILE A 99 -12.31 1.02 0.87
N ALA A 100 -11.42 1.90 0.45
CA ALA A 100 -10.14 1.51 -0.19
C ALA A 100 -9.28 0.63 0.71
N SER A 101 -9.37 0.79 2.04
CA SER A 101 -8.57 0.02 3.00
C SER A 101 -8.89 -1.47 3.02
N GLY A 102 -10.02 -1.90 2.46
CA GLY A 102 -10.34 -3.32 2.32
C GLY A 102 -9.31 -4.06 1.46
N THR A 103 -9.10 -3.60 0.24
CA THR A 103 -8.10 -4.18 -0.67
C THR A 103 -6.67 -3.93 -0.20
N ILE A 104 -6.40 -2.79 0.42
CA ILE A 104 -5.08 -2.44 0.95
C ILE A 104 -4.68 -3.39 2.10
N SER A 105 -5.60 -3.71 3.02
CA SER A 105 -5.31 -4.65 4.12
C SER A 105 -4.97 -6.05 3.61
N ILE A 106 -5.72 -6.55 2.62
CA ILE A 106 -5.43 -7.84 1.95
C ILE A 106 -4.06 -7.77 1.26
N GLY A 107 -3.77 -6.70 0.53
CA GLY A 107 -2.49 -6.53 -0.16
C GLY A 107 -1.30 -6.48 0.81
N LYS A 108 -1.41 -5.81 1.96
CA LYS A 108 -0.38 -5.79 3.00
C LYS A 108 -0.15 -7.18 3.60
N ALA A 109 -1.24 -7.91 3.91
CA ALA A 109 -1.14 -9.28 4.39
C ALA A 109 -0.47 -10.19 3.35
N ARG A 110 -0.92 -10.11 2.08
CA ARG A 110 -0.34 -10.86 0.96
C ARG A 110 1.14 -10.58 0.77
N THR A 111 1.54 -9.31 0.83
CA THR A 111 2.95 -8.91 0.79
C THR A 111 3.73 -9.57 1.92
N ALA A 112 3.22 -9.54 3.15
CA ALA A 112 3.92 -10.11 4.29
C ALA A 112 4.04 -11.66 4.21
N ALA A 113 3.01 -12.36 3.72
CA ALA A 113 3.04 -13.81 3.54
C ALA A 113 4.03 -14.23 2.46
N ARG A 114 3.91 -13.67 1.27
CA ARG A 114 4.71 -14.08 0.10
C ARG A 114 6.18 -13.74 0.22
N PHE A 115 6.50 -12.61 0.84
CA PHE A 115 7.88 -12.17 1.03
C PHE A 115 8.46 -12.50 2.41
N ARG A 116 7.72 -13.16 3.28
CA ARG A 116 8.13 -13.67 4.61
C ARG A 116 8.71 -12.58 5.53
N ARG A 117 8.18 -11.35 5.42
CA ARG A 117 8.65 -10.16 6.17
C ARG A 117 7.56 -9.10 6.25
N GLU A 118 7.71 -8.18 7.18
CA GLU A 118 6.80 -7.05 7.28
C GLU A 118 6.72 -6.24 5.98
N SER A 119 5.54 -5.80 5.60
CA SER A 119 5.32 -4.92 4.44
C SER A 119 6.05 -3.58 4.56
N ARG A 120 6.39 -3.14 5.77
CA ARG A 120 7.24 -1.98 6.06
C ARG A 120 8.60 -2.05 5.37
N ALA A 121 9.16 -3.23 5.16
CA ALA A 121 10.43 -3.39 4.47
C ALA A 121 10.40 -2.82 3.05
N PHE A 122 9.27 -2.97 2.37
CA PHE A 122 9.07 -2.41 1.02
C PHE A 122 8.83 -0.90 1.04
N TYR A 123 8.10 -0.39 2.04
CA TYR A 123 7.99 1.04 2.25
C TYR A 123 9.38 1.67 2.44
N ASN A 124 10.21 1.12 3.32
CA ASN A 124 11.57 1.61 3.56
C ASN A 124 12.45 1.52 2.29
N ALA A 125 12.27 0.50 1.46
CA ALA A 125 12.98 0.38 0.19
C ALA A 125 12.61 1.53 -0.77
N TYR A 126 11.35 1.92 -0.85
CA TYR A 126 10.94 3.09 -1.63
C TYR A 126 11.58 4.37 -1.11
N GLU A 127 11.55 4.61 0.20
CA GLU A 127 12.14 5.80 0.83
C GLU A 127 13.66 5.90 0.60
N THR A 128 14.32 4.76 0.40
CA THR A 128 15.78 4.70 0.16
C THR A 128 16.16 4.57 -1.32
N GLY A 129 15.22 4.87 -2.23
CA GLY A 129 15.50 4.92 -3.67
C GLY A 129 15.45 3.56 -4.40
N HIS A 130 14.99 2.50 -3.76
CA HIS A 130 14.87 1.16 -4.35
C HIS A 130 13.45 0.91 -4.91
N ALA A 131 12.96 1.85 -5.72
CA ALA A 131 11.59 1.81 -6.26
C ALA A 131 11.28 0.56 -7.11
N TYR A 132 12.30 -0.12 -7.64
CA TYR A 132 12.15 -1.37 -8.39
C TYR A 132 11.45 -2.46 -7.56
N THR A 133 11.53 -2.40 -6.23
CA THR A 133 10.87 -3.39 -5.36
C THR A 133 9.37 -3.48 -5.57
N GLY A 134 8.72 -2.40 -6.03
CA GLY A 134 7.31 -2.38 -6.38
C GLY A 134 6.95 -3.16 -7.65
N THR A 135 7.94 -3.56 -8.44
CA THR A 135 7.72 -4.35 -9.67
C THR A 135 7.84 -5.86 -9.46
N LEU A 136 8.22 -6.29 -8.24
CA LEU A 136 8.49 -7.70 -7.94
C LEU A 136 7.22 -8.58 -7.91
N ASP A 137 6.09 -8.00 -7.54
CA ASP A 137 4.78 -8.67 -7.50
C ASP A 137 3.69 -7.62 -7.74
N PRO A 138 2.75 -7.82 -8.69
CA PRO A 138 1.70 -6.86 -9.03
C PRO A 138 0.72 -6.62 -7.89
N THR A 139 0.70 -7.47 -6.87
CA THR A 139 -0.17 -7.34 -5.69
C THR A 139 0.54 -6.77 -4.46
N LEU A 140 1.83 -6.41 -4.59
CA LEU A 140 2.62 -5.87 -3.50
C LEU A 140 2.09 -4.51 -3.06
N VAL A 141 1.91 -4.35 -1.73
CA VAL A 141 1.56 -3.09 -1.09
C VAL A 141 2.71 -2.66 -0.20
N ALA A 142 3.48 -1.66 -0.66
CA ALA A 142 4.62 -1.10 0.05
C ALA A 142 4.16 -0.07 1.10
N SER A 143 3.52 -0.54 2.16
CA SER A 143 3.03 0.29 3.28
C SER A 143 3.08 -0.50 4.57
N PRO A 144 3.45 0.12 5.72
CA PRO A 144 3.44 -0.56 7.02
C PRO A 144 2.05 -1.09 7.39
N GLY A 145 1.99 -2.20 8.13
CA GLY A 145 0.74 -2.80 8.60
C GLY A 145 0.46 -4.21 8.07
N GLY A 146 1.43 -4.84 7.37
CA GLY A 146 1.41 -6.27 7.06
C GLY A 146 2.47 -6.99 7.89
N PHE A 147 2.09 -8.05 8.61
CA PHE A 147 2.97 -8.85 9.48
C PHE A 147 2.88 -10.32 9.15
N PRO A 148 4.01 -11.03 9.00
CA PRO A 148 4.01 -12.48 8.91
C PRO A 148 3.54 -13.09 10.24
N LEU A 149 2.80 -14.19 10.15
CA LEU A 149 2.41 -15.02 11.28
C LEU A 149 3.34 -16.22 11.33
N VAL A 150 4.15 -16.31 12.39
CA VAL A 150 5.18 -17.33 12.53
C VAL A 150 4.89 -18.15 13.77
N GLU A 151 4.72 -19.48 13.60
CA GLU A 151 4.46 -20.44 14.67
C GLU A 151 5.49 -21.55 14.60
N GLY A 152 6.14 -21.84 15.73
CA GLY A 152 7.21 -22.85 15.77
C GLY A 152 8.34 -22.60 14.77
N GLY A 153 8.67 -21.32 14.51
CA GLY A 153 9.72 -20.92 13.56
C GLY A 153 9.32 -21.02 12.07
N LYS A 154 8.06 -21.33 11.76
CA LYS A 154 7.57 -21.47 10.39
C LYS A 154 6.48 -20.43 10.10
N LEU A 155 6.49 -19.89 8.88
CA LEU A 155 5.43 -19.00 8.43
C LEU A 155 4.17 -19.80 8.15
N ILE A 156 3.07 -19.43 8.82
CA ILE A 156 1.76 -20.08 8.65
C ILE A 156 0.75 -19.19 7.91
N GLY A 157 1.09 -17.94 7.69
CA GLY A 157 0.24 -16.95 7.03
C GLY A 157 0.69 -15.54 7.35
N ALA A 158 -0.21 -14.56 7.20
CA ALA A 158 0.07 -13.18 7.56
C ALA A 158 -1.21 -12.43 7.93
N VAL A 159 -1.05 -11.30 8.64
CA VAL A 159 -2.13 -10.36 8.94
C VAL A 159 -1.81 -8.99 8.34
N GLY A 160 -2.82 -8.32 7.80
CA GLY A 160 -2.72 -6.98 7.22
C GLY A 160 -3.84 -6.07 7.71
N CYS A 161 -3.47 -4.87 8.12
CA CYS A 161 -4.41 -3.85 8.60
C CYS A 161 -4.31 -2.58 7.76
N SER A 162 -5.45 -1.92 7.58
CA SER A 162 -5.52 -0.63 6.89
C SER A 162 -6.74 0.16 7.34
N GLY A 163 -6.57 1.44 7.57
CA GLY A 163 -7.65 2.33 8.00
C GLY A 163 -7.15 3.68 8.49
N GLY A 164 -5.89 3.76 8.91
CA GLY A 164 -5.23 4.96 9.37
C GLY A 164 -3.98 5.28 8.56
N THR A 165 -2.99 5.88 9.24
CA THR A 165 -1.64 5.98 8.71
C THR A 165 -0.96 4.60 8.73
N GLY A 166 0.07 4.40 7.91
CA GLY A 166 0.81 3.14 7.92
C GLY A 166 1.32 2.72 9.30
N ASP A 167 1.73 3.68 10.13
CA ASP A 167 2.17 3.41 11.51
C ASP A 167 1.01 3.00 12.44
N GLN A 168 -0.16 3.63 12.30
CA GLN A 168 -1.35 3.20 13.02
C GLN A 168 -1.79 1.79 12.62
N ASP A 169 -1.79 1.51 11.33
CA ASP A 169 -2.10 0.19 10.78
C ASP A 169 -1.13 -0.87 11.35
N ALA A 170 0.16 -0.54 11.42
CA ALA A 170 1.19 -1.43 11.97
C ALA A 170 0.97 -1.74 13.45
N VAL A 171 0.59 -0.75 14.26
CA VAL A 171 0.27 -0.96 15.69
C VAL A 171 -0.85 -1.98 15.86
N ILE A 172 -1.91 -1.85 15.07
CA ILE A 172 -3.07 -2.75 15.16
C ILE A 172 -2.71 -4.16 14.72
N CYS A 173 -2.05 -4.29 13.58
CA CYS A 173 -1.67 -5.60 13.05
C CYS A 173 -0.63 -6.32 13.92
N LYS A 174 0.28 -5.60 14.53
CA LYS A 174 1.25 -6.16 15.47
C LYS A 174 0.55 -6.86 16.65
N ALA A 175 -0.48 -6.22 17.23
CA ALA A 175 -1.27 -6.84 18.30
C ALA A 175 -1.92 -8.17 17.86
N GLY A 176 -2.40 -8.26 16.62
CA GLY A 176 -2.89 -9.52 16.05
C GLY A 176 -1.79 -10.55 15.84
N ALA A 177 -0.64 -10.14 15.31
CA ALA A 177 0.47 -11.04 15.05
C ALA A 177 1.08 -11.64 16.32
N GLU A 178 1.10 -10.90 17.41
CA GLU A 178 1.68 -11.33 18.71
C GLU A 178 0.94 -12.48 19.40
N VAL A 179 -0.28 -12.82 18.98
CA VAL A 179 -0.99 -14.00 19.50
C VAL A 179 -0.49 -15.32 18.90
N VAL A 180 0.28 -15.23 17.82
CA VAL A 180 0.91 -16.39 17.17
C VAL A 180 2.37 -16.45 17.61
N LYS A 181 2.76 -17.54 18.27
CA LYS A 181 4.14 -17.74 18.76
C LYS A 181 4.59 -19.17 18.48
#